data_32b3a8b1edaf286485088a8ae578cd5c
#
_entry.id   32b3a8b1edaf286485088a8ae578cd5c
#
_cell.length_a   1.000
_cell.length_b   1.000
_cell.length_c   1.000
_cell.angle_alpha   90.00
_cell.angle_beta   90.00
_cell.angle_gamma   90.00
#
_symmetry.space_group_name_H-M   'P 1'
#
loop_
_entity.id
_entity.type
_entity.pdbx_description
1 polymer ?
#
loop_
_entity_poly.entity_id
_entity_poly.type
_entity_poly.pdbx_seq_one_letter_code
_entity_poly.pdbx_strand_id
1 'polypeptide(L)'
;MPTTNGNRKILDLKRWEFCTPAPGASGAGMLISSSRSFRQQQLFIRAINEAYIYNPAEDGWVLIPSPSLAAALAAGASATAAAIGLGTATGASSLTATAGTTSTITTNQTLARDLRGYKVHIVAGPNAGAVLDIVSNTVAANGVITVATQASAFSASTVYRLLTPTWYVAGNGSTASGSFRKYDYATNTWTTLANMPASFGTDAKLIATPSIVDAAFKSFATGTATSATSTTLVQTGKTWTASQWINSQVRITAGTGAGQVRTITANTADTLTVATWTTTPDATSQYAIEGNDDFLYLMGNNAVALYRYSISANTWTTLSPVAARAAAPGVGMSGHWVHSSPETEWNNESAILNGRYIYSFQGNATSNLHRYDIAGNTWATITYSPSVETFTTGTKYALQNGTLYIQKDATGRWFAYDFARSELFPWGTMLYPQGAATVGDTAFDVIYRDGATDILYVYMILNSSNVLLRQMVI
;
A
#
# COMPACT_ATOMS: atom_id res chain seq x y z
N MET A 1 44.93 7.48 -4.64
CA MET A 1 43.99 6.63 -5.34
C MET A 1 43.34 5.66 -4.36
N PRO A 2 42.08 5.73 -4.08
CA PRO A 2 41.40 4.73 -3.28
C PRO A 2 40.27 4.07 -4.09
N THR A 3 40.63 3.24 -5.06
CA THR A 3 39.64 2.55 -5.91
C THR A 3 39.41 1.11 -5.53
N THR A 4 40.00 0.60 -4.46
CA THR A 4 39.84 -0.80 -4.03
C THR A 4 38.79 -1.01 -2.94
N ASN A 5 38.27 0.04 -2.30
CA ASN A 5 37.24 -0.07 -1.30
C ASN A 5 35.81 -0.06 -1.84
N GLY A 6 35.59 0.45 -3.06
CA GLY A 6 34.26 0.48 -3.67
C GLY A 6 33.68 -0.92 -3.92
N ASN A 7 34.49 -1.83 -4.45
CA ASN A 7 34.03 -3.20 -4.76
C ASN A 7 33.74 -4.07 -3.52
N ARG A 8 34.41 -3.83 -2.40
CA ARG A 8 34.10 -4.54 -1.15
C ARG A 8 32.74 -4.09 -0.59
N LYS A 9 32.43 -2.80 -0.64
CA LYS A 9 31.13 -2.30 -0.19
C LYS A 9 29.98 -2.89 -1.00
N ILE A 10 30.13 -3.00 -2.32
CA ILE A 10 29.08 -3.57 -3.20
C ILE A 10 28.85 -5.05 -2.92
N LEU A 11 29.88 -5.82 -2.58
CA LEU A 11 29.74 -7.22 -2.20
C LEU A 11 29.09 -7.39 -0.82
N ASP A 12 29.37 -6.50 0.12
CA ASP A 12 28.76 -6.50 1.46
C ASP A 12 27.29 -6.07 1.41
N LEU A 13 26.91 -5.21 0.46
CA LEU A 13 25.55 -4.70 0.29
C LEU A 13 24.52 -5.77 -0.11
N LYS A 14 24.95 -6.89 -0.69
CA LYS A 14 24.09 -8.05 -1.02
C LYS A 14 24.09 -9.13 0.06
N ARG A 15 24.61 -8.84 1.24
CA ARG A 15 24.65 -9.78 2.35
C ARG A 15 23.33 -9.76 3.12
N TRP A 16 22.83 -10.95 3.44
CA TRP A 16 21.74 -11.09 4.38
C TRP A 16 22.22 -10.87 5.81
N GLU A 17 21.50 -10.07 6.55
CA GLU A 17 21.72 -9.77 7.95
C GLU A 17 20.63 -10.40 8.81
N PHE A 18 21.01 -10.89 9.98
CA PHE A 18 20.05 -11.34 10.99
C PHE A 18 19.45 -10.13 11.69
N CYS A 19 18.14 -10.15 11.84
CA CYS A 19 17.40 -9.22 12.68
C CYS A 19 16.90 -9.96 13.93
N THR A 20 16.32 -9.22 14.88
CA THR A 20 15.67 -9.81 16.04
C THR A 20 14.67 -10.88 15.59
N PRO A 21 14.79 -12.12 16.06
CA PRO A 21 13.96 -13.23 15.62
C PRO A 21 12.47 -12.92 15.79
N ALA A 22 11.65 -13.40 14.85
CA ALA A 22 10.20 -13.31 14.97
C ALA A 22 9.71 -14.04 16.24
N PRO A 23 8.60 -13.60 16.86
CA PRO A 23 8.09 -14.16 18.12
C PRO A 23 7.57 -15.60 18.02
N GLY A 24 8.15 -16.42 17.21
CA GLY A 24 7.85 -17.84 17.05
C GLY A 24 8.07 -18.33 15.63
N ALA A 25 8.13 -19.65 15.48
CA ALA A 25 8.36 -20.28 14.20
C ALA A 25 7.27 -19.94 13.19
N SER A 26 7.69 -19.80 11.95
CA SER A 26 6.81 -19.62 10.82
C SER A 26 6.03 -20.90 10.49
N GLY A 27 4.87 -20.76 9.87
CA GLY A 27 4.03 -21.88 9.43
C GLY A 27 3.06 -21.46 8.36
N ALA A 28 2.31 -22.40 7.81
CA ALA A 28 1.32 -22.12 6.78
C ALA A 28 0.34 -21.03 7.20
N GLY A 29 0.09 -20.08 6.33
CA GLY A 29 -0.83 -18.98 6.56
C GLY A 29 -0.27 -17.79 7.32
N MET A 30 1.03 -17.71 7.51
CA MET A 30 1.63 -16.50 8.03
C MET A 30 1.57 -15.36 7.04
N LEU A 31 1.40 -14.15 7.59
CA LEU A 31 1.42 -12.92 6.83
C LEU A 31 2.48 -11.98 7.39
N ILE A 32 3.24 -11.39 6.49
CA ILE A 32 3.98 -10.17 6.75
C ILE A 32 3.53 -9.11 5.75
N SER A 33 3.34 -7.89 6.21
CA SER A 33 2.95 -6.77 5.35
C SER A 33 3.54 -5.48 5.88
N SER A 34 4.30 -4.80 5.03
CA SER A 34 4.87 -3.50 5.37
C SER A 34 3.81 -2.42 5.35
N SER A 35 3.85 -1.53 6.34
CA SER A 35 3.15 -0.27 6.22
C SER A 35 3.87 0.59 5.19
N ARG A 36 3.13 1.18 4.28
CA ARG A 36 3.67 2.20 3.38
C ARG A 36 3.63 3.60 4.00
N SER A 37 3.58 3.67 5.31
CA SER A 37 3.59 4.91 6.08
C SER A 37 5.02 5.33 6.45
N PHE A 38 5.15 6.53 6.97
CA PHE A 38 6.43 7.20 7.25
C PHE A 38 7.42 6.42 8.13
N ARG A 39 6.96 5.47 8.95
CA ARG A 39 7.83 4.62 9.79
C ARG A 39 8.02 3.21 9.27
N GLN A 40 7.34 2.85 8.22
CA GLN A 40 7.50 1.58 7.49
C GLN A 40 7.52 0.33 8.40
N GLN A 41 6.69 0.31 9.42
CA GLN A 41 6.51 -0.83 10.30
C GLN A 41 5.91 -2.02 9.55
N GLN A 42 6.13 -3.22 10.06
CA GLN A 42 5.63 -4.44 9.45
C GLN A 42 4.62 -5.11 10.37
N LEU A 43 3.44 -5.41 9.84
CA LEU A 43 2.48 -6.29 10.48
C LEU A 43 2.90 -7.73 10.24
N PHE A 44 2.96 -8.52 11.29
CA PHE A 44 3.20 -9.94 11.24
C PHE A 44 2.06 -10.68 11.94
N ILE A 45 1.44 -11.65 11.27
CA ILE A 45 0.37 -12.47 11.83
C ILE A 45 0.75 -13.93 11.68
N ARG A 46 0.69 -14.66 12.79
CA ARG A 46 0.88 -16.11 12.83
C ARG A 46 -0.44 -16.84 12.63
N ALA A 47 -0.34 -18.09 12.16
CA ALA A 47 -1.49 -18.95 11.88
C ALA A 47 -2.49 -19.13 13.04
N ILE A 48 -2.04 -18.95 14.26
CA ILE A 48 -2.84 -19.08 15.50
C ILE A 48 -3.53 -17.78 15.93
N ASN A 49 -3.70 -16.82 15.03
CA ASN A 49 -4.27 -15.50 15.33
C ASN A 49 -3.46 -14.64 16.30
N GLU A 50 -2.17 -14.88 16.44
CA GLU A 50 -1.26 -13.94 17.11
C GLU A 50 -0.75 -12.90 16.10
N ALA A 51 -0.75 -11.65 16.52
CA ALA A 51 -0.32 -10.54 15.67
C ALA A 51 0.72 -9.68 16.36
N TYR A 52 1.69 -9.22 15.60
CA TYR A 52 2.81 -8.41 16.07
C TYR A 52 3.10 -7.28 15.09
N ILE A 53 3.68 -6.20 15.60
CA ILE A 53 4.29 -5.15 14.80
C ILE A 53 5.80 -5.23 14.97
N TYR A 54 6.51 -5.35 13.88
CA TYR A 54 7.95 -5.17 13.83
C TYR A 54 8.30 -3.73 13.50
N ASN A 55 9.18 -3.14 14.31
CA ASN A 55 9.74 -1.83 14.04
C ASN A 55 11.17 -1.98 13.52
N PRO A 56 11.41 -1.76 12.21
CA PRO A 56 12.74 -1.91 11.64
C PRO A 56 13.81 -0.99 12.22
N ALA A 57 13.41 0.20 12.66
CA ALA A 57 14.34 1.18 13.24
C ALA A 57 14.87 0.78 14.61
N GLU A 58 14.08 0.02 15.37
CA GLU A 58 14.41 -0.44 16.72
C GLU A 58 14.82 -1.91 16.74
N ASP A 59 14.73 -2.60 15.60
CA ASP A 59 14.91 -4.05 15.46
C ASP A 59 14.12 -4.82 16.53
N GLY A 60 12.85 -4.46 16.72
CA GLY A 60 12.04 -4.95 17.82
C GLY A 60 10.59 -5.30 17.45
N TRP A 61 10.02 -6.22 18.23
CA TRP A 61 8.66 -6.73 18.06
C TRP A 61 7.74 -6.26 19.18
N VAL A 62 6.53 -5.89 18.84
CA VAL A 62 5.46 -5.55 19.79
C VAL A 62 4.24 -6.42 19.52
N LEU A 63 3.79 -7.12 20.56
CA LEU A 63 2.52 -7.87 20.51
C LEU A 63 1.36 -6.88 20.40
N ILE A 64 0.42 -7.18 19.51
CA ILE A 64 -0.83 -6.44 19.35
C ILE A 64 -2.04 -7.36 19.60
N PRO A 65 -3.25 -6.81 19.80
CA PRO A 65 -4.44 -7.63 19.97
C PRO A 65 -4.61 -8.66 18.85
N SER A 66 -5.16 -9.82 19.19
CA SER A 66 -5.46 -10.87 18.21
C SER A 66 -6.43 -10.37 17.15
N PRO A 67 -6.21 -10.67 15.86
CA PRO A 67 -7.15 -10.37 14.80
C PRO A 67 -8.50 -11.10 14.96
N SER A 68 -8.56 -12.19 15.76
CA SER A 68 -9.76 -13.02 15.97
C SER A 68 -10.46 -13.34 14.64
N LEU A 69 -9.69 -13.75 13.63
CA LEU A 69 -10.22 -14.17 12.35
C LEU A 69 -11.16 -15.35 12.52
N ALA A 70 -12.25 -15.38 11.76
CA ALA A 70 -13.27 -16.44 11.82
C ALA A 70 -12.72 -17.83 11.50
N ALA A 71 -11.64 -17.91 10.74
CA ALA A 71 -10.87 -19.12 10.48
C ALA A 71 -9.40 -18.84 10.69
N ALA A 72 -8.64 -19.85 11.11
CA ALA A 72 -7.19 -19.75 11.15
C ALA A 72 -6.64 -19.32 9.80
N LEU A 73 -5.61 -18.48 9.81
CA LEU A 73 -4.91 -18.14 8.59
C LEU A 73 -4.38 -19.43 7.96
N ALA A 74 -4.65 -19.62 6.70
CA ALA A 74 -4.11 -20.71 5.91
C ALA A 74 -3.42 -20.15 4.67
N ALA A 75 -2.89 -21.01 3.84
CA ALA A 75 -2.02 -20.68 2.71
C ALA A 75 -2.52 -19.63 1.70
N GLY A 76 -3.78 -19.21 1.80
CA GLY A 76 -4.38 -18.18 0.93
C GLY A 76 -4.58 -16.81 1.58
N ALA A 77 -4.12 -16.62 2.80
CA ALA A 77 -4.27 -15.34 3.46
C ALA A 77 -3.42 -14.25 2.78
N SER A 78 -3.92 -13.04 2.74
CA SER A 78 -3.22 -11.87 2.19
C SER A 78 -3.47 -10.63 3.03
N ALA A 79 -2.47 -9.79 3.14
CA ALA A 79 -2.58 -8.50 3.80
C ALA A 79 -2.00 -7.39 2.93
N THR A 80 -2.53 -6.19 3.07
CA THR A 80 -1.97 -4.98 2.49
C THR A 80 -2.15 -3.82 3.45
N ALA A 81 -1.22 -2.89 3.45
CA ALA A 81 -1.37 -1.64 4.16
C ALA A 81 -2.04 -0.60 3.25
N ALA A 82 -3.04 0.06 3.78
CA ALA A 82 -3.54 1.29 3.21
C ALA A 82 -3.41 2.38 4.28
N ALA A 83 -3.10 3.56 3.87
CA ALA A 83 -2.82 4.63 4.80
C ALA A 83 -4.01 5.57 4.95
N ILE A 84 -5.20 5.05 4.93
CA ILE A 84 -6.35 5.79 5.38
C ILE A 84 -6.46 5.53 6.87
N GLY A 85 -6.06 6.54 7.61
CA GLY A 85 -6.26 6.58 9.03
C GLY A 85 -7.71 6.41 9.42
N LEU A 86 -7.89 6.26 10.72
CA LEU A 86 -9.14 6.09 11.44
C LEU A 86 -10.39 6.50 10.65
N GLY A 87 -11.12 5.51 10.20
CA GLY A 87 -12.54 5.62 9.95
C GLY A 87 -13.27 4.80 11.00
N THR A 88 -14.44 5.21 11.38
CA THR A 88 -15.32 4.39 12.22
C THR A 88 -15.61 3.05 11.54
N ALA A 89 -16.08 2.07 12.29
CA ALA A 89 -16.50 0.76 11.76
C ALA A 89 -17.52 0.82 10.61
N THR A 90 -18.05 1.99 10.31
CA THR A 90 -19.06 2.28 9.30
C THR A 90 -18.54 3.02 8.07
N GLY A 91 -17.22 3.00 7.80
CA GLY A 91 -16.70 3.48 6.53
C GLY A 91 -16.32 4.97 6.44
N ALA A 92 -16.41 5.75 7.51
CA ALA A 92 -15.92 7.14 7.46
C ALA A 92 -14.39 7.15 7.32
N SER A 93 -13.90 7.71 6.22
CA SER A 93 -12.47 7.88 5.97
C SER A 93 -11.88 9.12 6.64
N SER A 94 -12.66 9.84 7.44
CA SER A 94 -12.26 11.05 8.14
C SER A 94 -12.95 11.16 9.50
N LEU A 95 -12.35 11.92 10.40
CA LEU A 95 -12.80 12.17 11.74
C LEU A 95 -13.09 13.66 11.93
N THR A 96 -13.97 13.98 12.87
CA THR A 96 -14.23 15.38 13.28
C THR A 96 -13.61 15.62 14.64
N ALA A 97 -12.87 16.70 14.77
CA ALA A 97 -12.33 17.13 16.05
C ALA A 97 -13.45 17.57 17.00
N THR A 98 -13.23 17.42 18.29
CA THR A 98 -14.15 17.94 19.32
C THR A 98 -13.78 19.34 19.78
N ALA A 99 -12.50 19.69 19.67
CA ALA A 99 -11.94 21.01 19.99
C ALA A 99 -10.54 21.15 19.38
N GLY A 100 -9.93 22.32 19.52
CA GLY A 100 -8.54 22.53 19.14
C GLY A 100 -8.06 23.94 19.44
N THR A 101 -6.76 24.15 19.23
CA THR A 101 -6.07 25.43 19.28
C THR A 101 -5.32 25.65 17.97
N THR A 102 -4.46 26.65 17.88
CA THR A 102 -3.58 26.81 16.70
C THR A 102 -2.57 25.67 16.51
N SER A 103 -2.32 24.87 17.53
CA SER A 103 -1.34 23.76 17.47
C SER A 103 -1.87 22.42 17.96
N THR A 104 -3.13 22.31 18.35
CA THR A 104 -3.69 21.07 18.87
C THR A 104 -5.03 20.72 18.23
N ILE A 105 -5.26 19.42 18.05
CA ILE A 105 -6.52 18.81 17.60
C ILE A 105 -6.96 17.84 18.69
N THR A 106 -8.09 18.08 19.33
CA THR A 106 -8.68 17.16 20.30
C THR A 106 -9.58 16.19 19.56
N THR A 107 -9.30 14.90 19.69
CA THR A 107 -10.04 13.85 19.02
C THR A 107 -11.19 13.34 19.88
N ASN A 108 -12.10 12.59 19.28
CA ASN A 108 -13.08 11.76 19.99
C ASN A 108 -12.66 10.29 20.04
N GLN A 109 -11.39 10.01 19.72
CA GLN A 109 -10.85 8.66 19.64
C GLN A 109 -9.94 8.36 20.82
N THR A 110 -9.90 7.10 21.23
CA THR A 110 -8.84 6.62 22.12
C THR A 110 -7.58 6.41 21.28
N LEU A 111 -6.58 7.25 21.49
CA LEU A 111 -5.26 7.04 20.91
C LEU A 111 -4.47 6.12 21.83
N ALA A 112 -4.08 4.98 21.32
CA ALA A 112 -3.42 3.92 22.09
C ALA A 112 -1.91 3.91 21.93
N ARG A 113 -1.36 4.79 21.07
CA ARG A 113 0.06 4.81 20.72
C ARG A 113 0.60 6.22 20.58
N ASP A 114 1.91 6.32 20.70
CA ASP A 114 2.65 7.52 20.31
C ASP A 114 2.67 7.60 18.76
N LEU A 115 2.13 8.70 18.24
CA LEU A 115 1.99 8.95 16.81
C LEU A 115 3.03 9.96 16.28
N ARG A 116 4.06 10.29 17.04
CA ARG A 116 5.15 11.16 16.55
C ARG A 116 5.77 10.61 15.28
N GLY A 117 5.98 11.50 14.32
CA GLY A 117 6.56 11.16 13.00
C GLY A 117 5.54 10.61 12.00
N TYR A 118 4.26 10.48 12.38
CA TYR A 118 3.15 10.35 11.44
C TYR A 118 2.57 11.71 11.09
N LYS A 119 1.58 11.74 10.20
CA LYS A 119 0.97 12.98 9.74
C LYS A 119 -0.53 12.99 9.97
N VAL A 120 -1.09 14.20 9.98
CA VAL A 120 -2.52 14.46 9.95
C VAL A 120 -2.85 15.31 8.72
N HIS A 121 -3.87 14.90 7.96
CA HIS A 121 -4.40 15.64 6.83
C HIS A 121 -5.70 16.34 7.24
N ILE A 122 -5.78 17.64 7.09
CA ILE A 122 -6.98 18.42 7.36
C ILE A 122 -7.85 18.41 6.10
N VAL A 123 -9.01 17.75 6.19
CA VAL A 123 -9.92 17.53 5.06
C VAL A 123 -10.89 18.72 4.91
N ALA A 124 -11.34 19.31 6.03
CA ALA A 124 -12.25 20.44 6.01
C ALA A 124 -12.13 21.26 7.30
N GLY A 125 -12.68 22.47 7.29
CA GLY A 125 -12.63 23.43 8.39
C GLY A 125 -11.35 24.28 8.37
N PRO A 126 -10.97 24.87 9.50
CA PRO A 126 -9.75 25.68 9.60
C PRO A 126 -8.51 24.86 9.17
N ASN A 127 -7.62 25.48 8.41
CA ASN A 127 -6.41 24.90 7.84
C ASN A 127 -6.65 23.74 6.85
N ALA A 128 -7.84 23.65 6.23
CA ALA A 128 -8.16 22.63 5.23
C ALA A 128 -7.09 22.57 4.12
N GLY A 129 -6.75 21.37 3.68
CA GLY A 129 -5.69 21.08 2.70
C GLY A 129 -4.33 20.82 3.32
N ALA A 130 -4.10 21.23 4.57
CA ALA A 130 -2.81 21.02 5.22
C ALA A 130 -2.55 19.53 5.54
N VAL A 131 -1.32 19.09 5.29
CA VAL A 131 -0.78 17.80 5.74
C VAL A 131 0.34 18.11 6.71
N LEU A 132 0.12 17.85 8.00
CA LEU A 132 0.94 18.32 9.10
C LEU A 132 1.61 17.14 9.82
N ASP A 133 2.86 17.34 10.24
CA ASP A 133 3.58 16.39 11.07
C ASP A 133 3.01 16.36 12.48
N ILE A 134 2.80 15.18 13.03
CA ILE A 134 2.44 14.98 14.42
C ILE A 134 3.70 15.10 15.28
N VAL A 135 3.78 16.17 16.03
CA VAL A 135 4.91 16.47 16.94
C VAL A 135 4.80 15.63 18.22
N SER A 136 3.59 15.46 18.72
CA SER A 136 3.27 14.60 19.87
C SER A 136 1.77 14.34 19.93
N ASN A 137 1.38 13.39 20.78
CA ASN A 137 -0.02 13.17 21.14
C ASN A 137 -0.15 12.64 22.56
N THR A 138 -1.33 12.77 23.15
CA THR A 138 -1.65 12.06 24.39
C THR A 138 -2.15 10.65 24.06
N VAL A 139 -1.63 9.66 24.77
CA VAL A 139 -2.11 8.27 24.70
C VAL A 139 -3.24 8.13 25.72
N ALA A 140 -4.46 8.45 25.31
CA ALA A 140 -5.65 8.50 26.15
C ALA A 140 -6.93 8.45 25.33
N ALA A 141 -8.06 8.25 26.02
CA ALA A 141 -9.38 8.56 25.46
C ALA A 141 -9.47 10.06 25.14
N ASN A 142 -10.12 10.38 24.02
CA ASN A 142 -10.15 11.74 23.49
C ASN A 142 -8.74 12.35 23.34
N GLY A 143 -7.84 11.56 22.79
CA GLY A 143 -6.43 11.93 22.65
C GLY A 143 -6.26 13.27 21.94
N VAL A 144 -5.26 14.04 22.37
CA VAL A 144 -4.91 15.34 21.79
C VAL A 144 -3.69 15.14 20.87
N ILE A 145 -3.79 15.59 19.64
CA ILE A 145 -2.71 15.58 18.65
C ILE A 145 -2.10 16.98 18.63
N THR A 146 -0.79 17.06 18.76
CA THR A 146 -0.03 18.31 18.67
C THR A 146 0.70 18.37 17.31
N VAL A 147 0.57 19.52 16.65
CA VAL A 147 1.24 19.83 15.37
C VAL A 147 1.97 21.18 15.49
N ALA A 148 2.74 21.54 14.48
CA ALA A 148 3.30 22.88 14.40
C ALA A 148 2.17 23.94 14.38
N THR A 149 2.42 25.10 15.00
CA THR A 149 1.44 26.18 15.08
C THR A 149 0.95 26.62 13.69
N GLN A 150 -0.35 26.67 13.52
CA GLN A 150 -1.04 27.07 12.30
C GLN A 150 -1.56 28.49 12.39
N ALA A 151 -1.85 29.11 11.24
CA ALA A 151 -2.41 30.46 11.16
C ALA A 151 -3.81 30.56 11.76
N SER A 152 -4.61 29.52 11.70
CA SER A 152 -5.96 29.44 12.24
C SER A 152 -6.06 28.35 13.32
N ALA A 153 -6.86 28.60 14.35
CA ALA A 153 -7.13 27.59 15.37
C ALA A 153 -8.00 26.47 14.80
N PHE A 154 -7.66 25.23 15.11
CA PHE A 154 -8.54 24.08 14.91
C PHE A 154 -9.77 24.21 15.81
N SER A 155 -10.87 23.62 15.41
CA SER A 155 -12.16 23.71 16.11
C SER A 155 -12.97 22.43 15.97
N ALA A 156 -14.13 22.37 16.57
CA ALA A 156 -15.07 21.27 16.42
C ALA A 156 -15.60 21.09 14.97
N SER A 157 -15.32 22.03 14.07
CA SER A 157 -15.60 21.89 12.63
C SER A 157 -14.43 21.34 11.81
N THR A 158 -13.27 21.12 12.44
CA THR A 158 -12.11 20.55 11.76
C THR A 158 -12.34 19.07 11.47
N VAL A 159 -12.37 18.73 10.18
CA VAL A 159 -12.41 17.34 9.71
C VAL A 159 -11.00 16.93 9.30
N TYR A 160 -10.55 15.81 9.78
CA TYR A 160 -9.17 15.36 9.57
C TYR A 160 -9.07 13.84 9.33
N ARG A 161 -7.94 13.41 8.81
CA ARG A 161 -7.51 12.02 8.68
C ARG A 161 -6.17 11.85 9.39
N LEU A 162 -6.02 10.79 10.16
CA LEU A 162 -4.71 10.38 10.65
C LEU A 162 -4.02 9.54 9.57
N LEU A 163 -2.86 9.94 9.15
CA LEU A 163 -2.05 9.22 8.17
C LEU A 163 -1.14 8.23 8.91
N THR A 164 -1.77 7.26 9.57
CA THR A 164 -1.14 6.17 10.32
C THR A 164 -1.38 4.84 9.62
N PRO A 165 -0.53 3.83 9.84
CA PRO A 165 -0.72 2.53 9.21
C PRO A 165 -2.09 1.93 9.54
N THR A 166 -2.77 1.47 8.50
CA THR A 166 -3.97 0.65 8.61
C THR A 166 -3.77 -0.57 7.73
N TRP A 167 -3.73 -1.75 8.31
CA TRP A 167 -3.59 -2.98 7.55
C TRP A 167 -4.95 -3.65 7.34
N TYR A 168 -5.17 -4.09 6.12
CA TYR A 168 -6.31 -4.89 5.74
C TYR A 168 -5.86 -6.34 5.57
N VAL A 169 -6.57 -7.25 6.17
CA VAL A 169 -6.23 -8.68 6.21
C VAL A 169 -7.41 -9.48 5.67
N ALA A 170 -7.18 -10.15 4.54
CA ALA A 170 -8.06 -11.17 4.00
C ALA A 170 -7.60 -12.53 4.54
N GLY A 171 -8.37 -13.10 5.42
CA GLY A 171 -8.15 -14.44 5.94
C GLY A 171 -8.47 -15.49 4.88
N ASN A 172 -7.94 -16.67 5.05
CA ASN A 172 -7.99 -17.83 4.15
C ASN A 172 -9.31 -18.02 3.42
N GLY A 173 -9.49 -17.36 2.29
CA GLY A 173 -10.51 -17.64 1.30
C GLY A 173 -11.94 -17.91 1.77
N SER A 174 -12.27 -17.54 3.00
CA SER A 174 -13.58 -17.75 3.58
C SER A 174 -14.47 -16.53 3.36
N THR A 175 -15.69 -16.75 2.88
CA THR A 175 -16.74 -15.72 2.82
C THR A 175 -17.42 -15.48 4.17
N ALA A 176 -17.01 -16.21 5.21
CA ALA A 176 -17.61 -16.06 6.54
C ALA A 176 -17.35 -14.67 7.14
N SER A 177 -18.28 -14.21 7.96
CA SER A 177 -18.13 -12.97 8.71
C SER A 177 -16.86 -13.02 9.57
N GLY A 178 -16.10 -11.92 9.56
CA GLY A 178 -14.84 -11.83 10.29
C GLY A 178 -13.61 -12.37 9.56
N SER A 179 -13.75 -12.85 8.32
CA SER A 179 -12.60 -13.26 7.48
C SER A 179 -11.88 -12.09 6.82
N PHE A 180 -12.52 -10.92 6.74
CA PHE A 180 -11.91 -9.69 6.28
C PHE A 180 -11.93 -8.66 7.39
N ARG A 181 -10.76 -8.18 7.78
CA ARG A 181 -10.57 -7.27 8.91
C ARG A 181 -9.55 -6.19 8.61
N LYS A 182 -9.67 -5.07 9.32
CA LYS A 182 -8.62 -4.05 9.37
C LYS A 182 -8.04 -3.93 10.77
N TYR A 183 -6.75 -3.67 10.84
CA TYR A 183 -6.06 -3.23 12.05
C TYR A 183 -5.69 -1.77 11.92
N ASP A 184 -6.09 -0.96 12.88
CA ASP A 184 -5.74 0.45 12.98
C ASP A 184 -4.64 0.64 14.02
N TYR A 185 -3.49 1.15 13.57
CA TYR A 185 -2.33 1.34 14.42
C TYR A 185 -2.56 2.36 15.52
N ALA A 186 -3.24 3.47 15.22
CA ALA A 186 -3.40 4.56 16.17
C ALA A 186 -4.28 4.20 17.35
N THR A 187 -5.32 3.39 17.12
CA THR A 187 -6.22 2.91 18.18
C THR A 187 -5.86 1.54 18.73
N ASN A 188 -4.92 0.84 18.09
CA ASN A 188 -4.54 -0.53 18.45
C ASN A 188 -5.74 -1.50 18.43
N THR A 189 -6.60 -1.38 17.43
CA THR A 189 -7.86 -2.13 17.37
C THR A 189 -8.05 -2.85 16.03
N TRP A 190 -8.71 -4.01 16.08
CA TRP A 190 -9.21 -4.73 14.93
C TRP A 190 -10.68 -4.42 14.69
N THR A 191 -11.06 -4.25 13.43
CA THR A 191 -12.45 -4.05 13.00
C THR A 191 -12.81 -5.09 11.96
N THR A 192 -13.98 -5.74 12.15
CA THR A 192 -14.57 -6.62 11.12
C THR A 192 -15.15 -5.77 10.00
N LEU A 193 -14.89 -6.17 8.78
CA LEU A 193 -15.34 -5.51 7.56
C LEU A 193 -16.38 -6.39 6.82
N ALA A 194 -16.90 -5.88 5.70
CA ALA A 194 -17.82 -6.62 4.85
C ALA A 194 -17.24 -7.97 4.42
N ASN A 195 -18.06 -8.99 4.36
CA ASN A 195 -17.65 -10.33 3.98
C ASN A 195 -17.01 -10.33 2.59
N MET A 196 -15.97 -11.13 2.41
CA MET A 196 -15.37 -11.30 1.10
C MET A 196 -16.36 -11.89 0.09
N PRO A 197 -16.31 -11.46 -1.19
CA PRO A 197 -17.30 -11.83 -2.19
C PRO A 197 -17.20 -13.29 -2.67
N ALA A 198 -16.05 -13.92 -2.45
CA ALA A 198 -15.80 -15.30 -2.83
C ALA A 198 -14.75 -15.94 -1.92
N SER A 199 -14.68 -17.26 -1.93
CA SER A 199 -13.58 -18.01 -1.34
C SER A 199 -12.39 -18.05 -2.31
N PHE A 200 -11.21 -17.84 -1.77
CA PHE A 200 -9.96 -17.85 -2.53
C PHE A 200 -9.12 -19.04 -2.08
N GLY A 201 -8.48 -19.69 -3.04
CA GLY A 201 -7.51 -20.75 -2.74
C GLY A 201 -6.21 -20.18 -2.17
N THR A 202 -5.17 -20.98 -2.22
CA THR A 202 -3.82 -20.55 -1.85
C THR A 202 -3.37 -19.34 -2.68
N ASP A 203 -2.60 -18.45 -2.08
CA ASP A 203 -1.97 -17.29 -2.74
C ASP A 203 -2.93 -16.19 -3.26
N ALA A 204 -4.01 -15.87 -2.55
CA ALA A 204 -4.74 -14.65 -2.82
C ALA A 204 -3.85 -13.41 -2.64
N LYS A 205 -4.13 -12.34 -3.39
CA LYS A 205 -3.40 -11.05 -3.29
C LYS A 205 -4.36 -9.90 -3.08
N LEU A 206 -4.19 -9.24 -1.95
CA LEU A 206 -4.86 -8.00 -1.61
C LEU A 206 -3.90 -6.84 -1.91
N ILE A 207 -4.35 -5.84 -2.66
CA ILE A 207 -3.52 -4.79 -3.23
C ILE A 207 -4.13 -3.44 -2.91
N ALA A 208 -3.38 -2.55 -2.28
CA ALA A 208 -3.75 -1.15 -2.07
C ALA A 208 -3.16 -0.25 -3.14
N THR A 209 -3.85 0.84 -3.43
CA THR A 209 -3.39 1.93 -4.30
C THR A 209 -3.21 3.19 -3.46
N PRO A 210 -2.07 3.36 -2.77
CA PRO A 210 -1.88 4.46 -1.82
C PRO A 210 -1.88 5.84 -2.48
N SER A 211 -2.26 6.85 -1.71
CA SER A 211 -2.27 8.25 -2.09
C SER A 211 -1.14 9.04 -1.43
N ILE A 212 -1.44 10.21 -0.91
CA ILE A 212 -0.52 11.18 -0.27
C ILE A 212 0.24 10.66 0.95
N VAL A 213 -0.05 9.48 1.38
CA VAL A 213 0.35 8.98 2.70
C VAL A 213 1.73 8.37 2.71
N ASP A 214 2.19 7.94 1.57
CA ASP A 214 3.53 7.47 1.42
C ASP A 214 4.43 8.67 1.06
N ALA A 215 5.34 9.04 1.95
CA ALA A 215 6.30 10.13 1.69
C ALA A 215 7.17 9.84 0.46
N ALA A 216 7.27 8.58 0.05
CA ALA A 216 7.96 8.16 -1.17
C ALA A 216 7.11 8.34 -2.43
N PHE A 217 5.78 8.54 -2.31
CA PHE A 217 4.91 8.72 -3.48
C PHE A 217 4.66 10.20 -3.75
N LYS A 218 4.95 10.62 -4.97
CA LYS A 218 4.54 11.92 -5.49
C LYS A 218 3.21 11.80 -6.22
N SER A 219 2.52 12.91 -6.30
CA SER A 219 1.33 13.03 -7.14
C SER A 219 1.67 12.75 -8.61
N PHE A 220 0.75 12.10 -9.32
CA PHE A 220 0.91 11.81 -10.75
C PHE A 220 0.90 13.09 -11.59
N ALA A 221 0.07 14.05 -11.19
CA ALA A 221 0.02 15.38 -11.78
C ALA A 221 -0.41 16.39 -10.72
N THR A 222 0.03 17.61 -10.89
CA THR A 222 -0.38 18.76 -10.07
C THR A 222 -0.72 19.94 -10.95
N GLY A 223 -1.45 20.90 -10.41
CA GLY A 223 -1.78 22.13 -11.12
C GLY A 223 -2.65 23.09 -10.33
N THR A 224 -3.03 24.17 -11.00
CA THR A 224 -4.02 25.11 -10.51
C THR A 224 -5.19 25.12 -11.47
N ALA A 225 -6.41 24.99 -10.98
CA ALA A 225 -7.59 25.03 -11.78
C ALA A 225 -7.71 26.37 -12.51
N THR A 226 -8.25 26.38 -13.73
CA THR A 226 -8.65 27.60 -14.43
C THR A 226 -10.12 27.90 -14.21
N SER A 227 -10.92 26.87 -14.00
CA SER A 227 -12.35 26.95 -13.65
C SER A 227 -12.84 25.62 -13.07
N ALA A 228 -14.03 25.59 -12.52
CA ALA A 228 -14.73 24.39 -12.11
C ALA A 228 -16.24 24.58 -12.15
N THR A 229 -16.96 23.45 -12.12
CA THR A 229 -18.40 23.39 -11.82
C THR A 229 -18.61 22.54 -10.57
N SER A 230 -19.84 22.33 -10.19
CA SER A 230 -20.17 21.44 -9.05
C SER A 230 -19.64 20.03 -9.21
N THR A 231 -19.32 19.57 -10.43
CA THR A 231 -18.87 18.18 -10.71
C THR A 231 -17.63 18.11 -11.59
N THR A 232 -17.01 19.25 -11.92
CA THR A 232 -15.80 19.26 -12.76
C THR A 232 -14.71 20.12 -12.15
N LEU A 233 -13.46 19.86 -12.59
CA LEU A 233 -12.29 20.71 -12.37
C LEU A 233 -11.56 20.81 -13.70
N VAL A 234 -11.30 22.04 -14.15
CA VAL A 234 -10.68 22.32 -15.44
C VAL A 234 -9.33 22.99 -15.23
N GLN A 235 -8.33 22.56 -15.97
CA GLN A 235 -7.10 23.31 -16.16
C GLN A 235 -6.79 23.41 -17.65
N THR A 236 -7.14 24.52 -18.27
CA THR A 236 -6.88 24.81 -19.67
C THR A 236 -5.40 24.65 -20.00
N GLY A 237 -5.11 24.01 -21.14
CA GLY A 237 -3.75 23.80 -21.62
C GLY A 237 -3.08 22.51 -21.13
N LYS A 238 -3.76 21.68 -20.36
CA LYS A 238 -3.32 20.29 -20.15
C LYS A 238 -3.52 19.47 -21.41
N THR A 239 -2.78 18.39 -21.52
CA THR A 239 -2.81 17.48 -22.69
C THR A 239 -2.95 16.03 -22.24
N TRP A 240 -3.81 15.78 -21.26
CA TRP A 240 -4.05 14.42 -20.78
C TRP A 240 -4.69 13.55 -21.84
N THR A 241 -4.37 12.28 -21.84
CA THR A 241 -5.14 11.32 -22.62
C THR A 241 -6.54 11.17 -22.03
N ALA A 242 -7.57 11.15 -22.87
CA ALA A 242 -8.93 10.91 -22.42
C ALA A 242 -9.03 9.61 -21.62
N SER A 243 -9.76 9.63 -20.52
CA SER A 243 -9.96 8.51 -19.59
C SER A 243 -8.69 8.03 -18.87
N GLN A 244 -7.59 8.77 -18.92
CA GLN A 244 -6.31 8.41 -18.30
C GLN A 244 -6.40 8.28 -16.76
N TRP A 245 -7.21 9.13 -16.12
CA TRP A 245 -7.27 9.29 -14.68
C TRP A 245 -8.48 8.62 -14.00
N ILE A 246 -9.30 7.88 -14.75
CA ILE A 246 -10.47 7.19 -14.17
C ILE A 246 -10.04 6.29 -13.04
N ASN A 247 -10.81 6.31 -11.94
CA ASN A 247 -10.54 5.61 -10.67
C ASN A 247 -9.31 6.11 -9.89
N SER A 248 -8.55 7.08 -10.38
CA SER A 248 -7.64 7.88 -9.54
C SER A 248 -8.43 8.86 -8.68
N GLN A 249 -7.80 9.51 -7.74
CA GLN A 249 -8.42 10.61 -6.98
C GLN A 249 -7.77 11.94 -7.32
N VAL A 250 -8.57 13.01 -7.19
CA VAL A 250 -8.08 14.39 -7.17
C VAL A 250 -8.29 14.97 -5.78
N ARG A 251 -7.27 15.59 -5.23
CA ARG A 251 -7.29 16.30 -3.97
C ARG A 251 -7.04 17.77 -4.21
N ILE A 252 -7.86 18.64 -3.62
CA ILE A 252 -7.62 20.10 -3.60
C ILE A 252 -6.60 20.37 -2.49
N THR A 253 -5.43 20.86 -2.86
CA THR A 253 -4.29 21.05 -1.96
C THR A 253 -4.26 22.43 -1.32
N ALA A 254 -4.79 23.43 -2.01
CA ALA A 254 -4.89 24.82 -1.52
C ALA A 254 -5.98 25.59 -2.27
N GLY A 255 -6.32 26.77 -1.80
CA GLY A 255 -7.35 27.64 -2.38
C GLY A 255 -8.77 27.20 -2.04
N THR A 256 -9.73 27.62 -2.83
CA THR A 256 -11.15 27.31 -2.63
C THR A 256 -11.39 25.80 -2.69
N GLY A 257 -12.05 25.25 -1.68
CA GLY A 257 -12.32 23.80 -1.58
C GLY A 257 -11.14 22.95 -1.07
N ALA A 258 -10.07 23.58 -0.54
CA ALA A 258 -8.91 22.85 -0.01
C ALA A 258 -9.30 21.72 0.94
N GLY A 259 -8.56 20.61 0.89
CA GLY A 259 -8.79 19.40 1.68
C GLY A 259 -9.74 18.40 1.06
N GLN A 260 -10.63 18.81 0.17
CA GLN A 260 -11.56 17.89 -0.48
C GLN A 260 -10.83 16.88 -1.37
N VAL A 261 -11.30 15.64 -1.34
CA VAL A 261 -10.83 14.53 -2.17
C VAL A 261 -12.02 13.94 -2.92
N ARG A 262 -11.85 13.64 -4.21
CA ARG A 262 -12.89 13.00 -5.05
C ARG A 262 -12.27 11.97 -5.97
N THR A 263 -12.98 10.87 -6.18
CA THR A 263 -12.66 9.91 -7.25
C THR A 263 -12.96 10.53 -8.60
N ILE A 264 -12.02 10.41 -9.53
CA ILE A 264 -12.19 10.85 -10.91
C ILE A 264 -12.99 9.78 -11.65
N THR A 265 -14.15 10.16 -12.22
CA THR A 265 -15.04 9.27 -12.96
C THR A 265 -14.85 9.36 -14.46
N ALA A 266 -14.35 10.49 -14.96
CA ALA A 266 -13.95 10.70 -16.35
C ALA A 266 -12.91 11.81 -16.45
N ASN A 267 -12.14 11.84 -17.52
CA ASN A 267 -11.37 13.01 -17.90
C ASN A 267 -11.25 13.18 -19.41
N THR A 268 -11.19 14.43 -19.86
CA THR A 268 -10.74 14.86 -21.18
C THR A 268 -9.29 15.31 -21.13
N ALA A 269 -8.83 16.03 -22.15
CA ALA A 269 -7.47 16.56 -22.20
C ALA A 269 -7.16 17.57 -21.08
N ASP A 270 -8.15 18.26 -20.53
CA ASP A 270 -7.98 19.37 -19.59
C ASP A 270 -9.04 19.43 -18.48
N THR A 271 -9.99 18.52 -18.48
CA THR A 271 -11.14 18.51 -17.55
C THR A 271 -11.21 17.18 -16.80
N LEU A 272 -11.32 17.25 -15.49
CA LEU A 272 -11.65 16.12 -14.61
C LEU A 272 -13.12 16.15 -14.27
N THR A 273 -13.81 15.01 -14.35
CA THR A 273 -15.19 14.82 -13.87
C THR A 273 -15.18 14.02 -12.60
N VAL A 274 -15.92 14.48 -11.60
CA VAL A 274 -15.95 13.89 -10.24
C VAL A 274 -17.37 13.93 -9.67
N ALA A 275 -17.60 13.29 -8.53
CA ALA A 275 -18.81 13.51 -7.74
C ALA A 275 -18.87 14.97 -7.21
N THR A 276 -20.07 15.45 -6.93
CA THR A 276 -20.31 16.83 -6.49
C THR A 276 -19.35 17.30 -5.41
N TRP A 277 -18.72 18.43 -5.64
CA TRP A 277 -17.90 19.12 -4.65
C TRP A 277 -18.77 19.67 -3.52
N THR A 278 -18.30 19.57 -2.30
CA THR A 278 -18.94 20.25 -1.15
C THR A 278 -18.79 21.75 -1.25
N THR A 279 -17.61 22.19 -1.66
CA THR A 279 -17.32 23.59 -2.03
C THR A 279 -16.74 23.54 -3.45
N THR A 280 -17.41 24.16 -4.40
CA THR A 280 -16.96 24.19 -5.79
C THR A 280 -15.60 24.90 -5.88
N PRO A 281 -14.57 24.24 -6.42
CA PRO A 281 -13.27 24.87 -6.67
C PRO A 281 -13.38 26.06 -7.61
N ASP A 282 -12.36 26.91 -7.63
CA ASP A 282 -12.24 28.04 -8.55
C ASP A 282 -10.80 28.21 -9.07
N ALA A 283 -10.49 29.32 -9.69
CA ALA A 283 -9.17 29.59 -10.25
C ALA A 283 -8.05 29.76 -9.19
N THR A 284 -8.36 29.78 -7.91
CA THR A 284 -7.38 29.78 -6.81
C THR A 284 -7.04 28.35 -6.34
N SER A 285 -7.84 27.37 -6.75
CA SER A 285 -7.74 25.99 -6.26
C SER A 285 -6.55 25.27 -6.88
N GLN A 286 -5.60 24.89 -6.03
CA GLN A 286 -4.50 24.01 -6.41
C GLN A 286 -4.93 22.55 -6.19
N TYR A 287 -4.45 21.64 -7.03
CA TYR A 287 -4.83 20.25 -6.94
C TYR A 287 -3.66 19.30 -7.21
N ALA A 288 -3.84 18.06 -6.76
CA ALA A 288 -2.98 16.91 -7.05
C ALA A 288 -3.85 15.72 -7.50
N ILE A 289 -3.40 14.99 -8.52
CA ILE A 289 -3.95 13.69 -8.94
C ILE A 289 -3.07 12.60 -8.34
N GLU A 290 -3.70 11.64 -7.68
CA GLU A 290 -3.04 10.62 -6.85
C GLU A 290 -3.69 9.24 -7.04
N GLY A 291 -3.04 8.17 -6.53
CA GLY A 291 -3.69 6.87 -6.38
C GLY A 291 -4.95 7.01 -5.51
N ASN A 292 -5.94 6.19 -5.76
CA ASN A 292 -7.19 6.24 -5.02
C ASN A 292 -7.08 5.43 -3.73
N ASP A 293 -6.95 6.09 -2.63
CA ASP A 293 -6.81 5.48 -1.30
C ASP A 293 -8.11 4.87 -0.74
N ASP A 294 -9.24 5.05 -1.42
CA ASP A 294 -10.50 4.38 -1.09
C ASP A 294 -10.58 2.94 -1.61
N PHE A 295 -9.67 2.52 -2.49
CA PHE A 295 -9.81 1.23 -3.15
C PHE A 295 -8.72 0.23 -2.78
N LEU A 296 -9.17 -1.00 -2.48
CA LEU A 296 -8.34 -2.20 -2.45
C LEU A 296 -8.80 -3.13 -3.57
N TYR A 297 -7.84 -3.85 -4.16
CA TYR A 297 -8.12 -4.86 -5.17
C TYR A 297 -7.77 -6.24 -4.64
N LEU A 298 -8.58 -7.24 -4.97
CA LEU A 298 -8.37 -8.62 -4.53
C LEU A 298 -8.43 -9.57 -5.72
N MET A 299 -7.39 -10.39 -5.85
CA MET A 299 -7.27 -11.47 -6.81
C MET A 299 -7.14 -12.80 -6.06
N GLY A 300 -7.83 -13.81 -6.53
CA GLY A 300 -7.77 -15.16 -5.98
C GLY A 300 -7.10 -16.16 -6.91
N ASN A 301 -6.58 -17.24 -6.35
CA ASN A 301 -6.10 -18.39 -7.10
C ASN A 301 -7.26 -19.09 -7.83
N ASN A 302 -6.98 -19.61 -9.02
CA ASN A 302 -7.93 -20.36 -9.86
C ASN A 302 -9.19 -19.57 -10.31
N ALA A 303 -9.17 -18.24 -10.22
CA ALA A 303 -10.27 -17.40 -10.67
C ALA A 303 -9.77 -16.21 -11.46
N VAL A 304 -10.37 -15.92 -12.61
CA VAL A 304 -10.07 -14.71 -13.39
C VAL A 304 -10.73 -13.46 -12.83
N ALA A 305 -11.64 -13.63 -11.88
CA ALA A 305 -12.36 -12.53 -11.26
C ALA A 305 -11.42 -11.59 -10.51
N LEU A 306 -11.67 -10.30 -10.66
CA LEU A 306 -11.03 -9.22 -9.93
C LEU A 306 -12.10 -8.50 -9.10
N TYR A 307 -11.82 -8.32 -7.84
CA TYR A 307 -12.73 -7.65 -6.91
C TYR A 307 -12.13 -6.33 -6.45
N ARG A 308 -12.97 -5.36 -6.24
CA ARG A 308 -12.61 -4.05 -5.69
C ARG A 308 -13.39 -3.79 -4.41
N TYR A 309 -12.72 -3.45 -3.35
CA TYR A 309 -13.29 -3.02 -2.10
C TYR A 309 -13.22 -1.51 -1.96
N SER A 310 -14.36 -0.87 -1.66
CA SER A 310 -14.40 0.53 -1.24
C SER A 310 -14.32 0.60 0.29
N ILE A 311 -13.29 1.27 0.78
CA ILE A 311 -13.05 1.44 2.22
C ILE A 311 -14.14 2.32 2.83
N SER A 312 -14.49 3.41 2.18
CA SER A 312 -15.50 4.35 2.67
C SER A 312 -16.90 3.76 2.69
N ALA A 313 -17.24 2.95 1.68
CA ALA A 313 -18.54 2.29 1.60
C ALA A 313 -18.60 0.96 2.35
N ASN A 314 -17.46 0.37 2.73
CA ASN A 314 -17.35 -0.98 3.29
C ASN A 314 -18.05 -2.03 2.42
N THR A 315 -17.83 -1.98 1.11
CA THR A 315 -18.49 -2.86 0.14
C THR A 315 -17.52 -3.41 -0.90
N TRP A 316 -17.81 -4.62 -1.37
CA TRP A 316 -17.12 -5.26 -2.47
C TRP A 316 -17.87 -5.09 -3.79
N THR A 317 -17.15 -4.92 -4.87
CA THR A 317 -17.66 -4.93 -6.24
C THR A 317 -16.87 -5.95 -7.05
N THR A 318 -17.55 -6.86 -7.73
CA THR A 318 -16.94 -7.71 -8.75
C THR A 318 -16.74 -6.85 -10.00
N LEU A 319 -15.51 -6.72 -10.45
CA LEU A 319 -15.21 -5.98 -11.67
C LEU A 319 -15.49 -6.86 -12.89
N SER A 320 -15.97 -6.23 -13.96
CA SER A 320 -16.20 -6.85 -15.26
C SER A 320 -15.28 -6.21 -16.29
N PRO A 321 -14.01 -6.66 -16.40
CA PRO A 321 -13.08 -6.07 -17.36
C PRO A 321 -13.54 -6.22 -18.80
N VAL A 322 -13.34 -5.18 -19.61
CA VAL A 322 -13.66 -5.16 -21.06
C VAL A 322 -12.90 -6.28 -21.78
N ALA A 323 -11.62 -6.48 -21.45
CA ALA A 323 -10.88 -7.68 -21.79
C ALA A 323 -10.55 -8.43 -20.52
N ALA A 324 -11.01 -9.66 -20.43
CA ALA A 324 -10.73 -10.53 -19.28
C ALA A 324 -9.25 -10.91 -19.21
N ARG A 325 -8.79 -11.34 -18.04
CA ARG A 325 -7.48 -11.96 -17.90
C ARG A 325 -7.41 -13.22 -18.76
N ALA A 326 -6.33 -13.37 -19.52
CA ALA A 326 -6.17 -14.47 -20.48
C ALA A 326 -6.14 -15.85 -19.80
N ALA A 327 -5.69 -15.92 -18.55
CA ALA A 327 -5.66 -17.17 -17.78
C ALA A 327 -5.83 -16.88 -16.28
N ALA A 328 -6.43 -17.83 -15.58
CA ALA A 328 -6.57 -17.74 -14.12
C ALA A 328 -5.18 -17.75 -13.46
N PRO A 329 -4.97 -16.93 -12.44
CA PRO A 329 -3.76 -17.01 -11.64
C PRO A 329 -3.75 -18.32 -10.84
N GLY A 330 -2.56 -18.76 -10.49
CA GLY A 330 -2.35 -19.98 -9.72
C GLY A 330 -1.41 -19.79 -8.55
N VAL A 331 -1.01 -20.91 -7.95
CA VAL A 331 -0.05 -20.89 -6.83
C VAL A 331 1.26 -20.22 -7.25
N GLY A 332 1.80 -19.36 -6.38
CA GLY A 332 2.96 -18.52 -6.71
C GLY A 332 2.62 -17.29 -7.54
N MET A 333 1.36 -16.88 -7.62
CA MET A 333 0.98 -15.61 -8.27
C MET A 333 1.50 -14.38 -7.54
N SER A 334 1.73 -13.30 -8.27
CA SER A 334 1.94 -11.97 -7.70
C SER A 334 0.75 -11.05 -7.91
N GLY A 335 0.72 -9.94 -7.20
CA GLY A 335 -0.22 -8.86 -7.42
C GLY A 335 0.31 -7.57 -6.80
N HIS A 336 0.69 -6.61 -7.66
CA HIS A 336 1.31 -5.37 -7.22
C HIS A 336 0.80 -4.18 -8.02
N TRP A 337 0.40 -3.16 -7.31
CA TRP A 337 0.19 -1.84 -7.89
C TRP A 337 1.53 -1.15 -8.07
N VAL A 338 1.84 -0.80 -9.30
CA VAL A 338 3.13 -0.20 -9.64
C VAL A 338 2.95 1.31 -9.78
N HIS A 339 3.73 2.02 -9.01
CA HIS A 339 3.82 3.47 -9.00
C HIS A 339 5.21 3.89 -9.44
N SER A 340 5.30 4.92 -10.28
CA SER A 340 6.59 5.54 -10.59
C SER A 340 7.19 6.14 -9.33
N SER A 341 8.43 5.77 -9.04
CA SER A 341 9.19 6.47 -8.03
C SER A 341 9.31 7.94 -8.39
N PRO A 342 9.26 8.85 -7.40
CA PRO A 342 9.55 10.26 -7.62
C PRO A 342 11.01 10.53 -7.99
N GLU A 343 11.86 9.55 -7.94
CA GLU A 343 13.29 9.74 -8.24
C GLU A 343 13.51 9.95 -9.73
N THR A 344 14.28 10.97 -10.04
CA THR A 344 14.45 11.59 -11.36
C THR A 344 15.02 10.68 -12.44
N GLU A 345 15.52 9.52 -12.10
CA GLU A 345 16.11 8.56 -13.04
C GLU A 345 15.07 7.83 -13.92
N TRP A 346 13.78 7.87 -13.53
CA TRP A 346 12.70 7.14 -14.18
C TRP A 346 11.75 8.03 -15.00
N ASN A 347 12.13 9.27 -15.26
CA ASN A 347 11.26 10.27 -15.89
C ASN A 347 10.80 9.94 -17.33
N ASN A 348 11.47 9.05 -18.03
CA ASN A 348 11.06 8.66 -19.39
C ASN A 348 10.01 7.55 -19.41
N GLU A 349 9.66 6.99 -18.27
CA GLU A 349 8.83 5.79 -18.13
C GLU A 349 7.52 6.06 -17.38
N SER A 350 7.29 7.31 -17.03
CA SER A 350 6.11 7.76 -16.29
C SER A 350 4.77 7.35 -16.91
N ALA A 351 4.72 7.17 -18.22
CA ALA A 351 3.51 6.70 -18.90
C ALA A 351 3.14 5.24 -18.57
N ILE A 352 4.12 4.42 -18.19
CA ILE A 352 3.92 3.01 -17.85
C ILE A 352 3.67 2.85 -16.34
N LEU A 353 4.35 3.66 -15.51
CA LEU A 353 4.40 3.52 -14.07
C LEU A 353 3.60 4.59 -13.30
N ASN A 354 2.70 5.30 -13.96
CA ASN A 354 1.94 6.42 -13.36
C ASN A 354 0.83 6.01 -12.38
N GLY A 355 0.92 4.83 -11.78
CA GLY A 355 -0.07 4.34 -10.84
C GLY A 355 -1.37 3.84 -11.45
N ARG A 356 -1.41 3.74 -12.77
CA ARG A 356 -2.59 3.29 -13.51
C ARG A 356 -2.75 1.77 -13.52
N TYR A 357 -1.69 1.02 -13.22
CA TYR A 357 -1.64 -0.41 -13.51
C TYR A 357 -1.40 -1.28 -12.27
N ILE A 358 -2.04 -2.46 -12.28
CA ILE A 358 -1.72 -3.58 -11.39
C ILE A 358 -1.08 -4.67 -12.25
N TYR A 359 0.09 -5.13 -11.86
CA TYR A 359 0.80 -6.23 -12.52
C TYR A 359 0.68 -7.52 -11.71
N SER A 360 0.60 -8.64 -12.42
CA SER A 360 0.47 -9.95 -11.81
C SER A 360 1.17 -11.01 -12.64
N PHE A 361 2.25 -11.59 -12.10
CA PHE A 361 2.72 -12.88 -12.58
C PHE A 361 1.63 -13.93 -12.31
N GLN A 362 1.40 -14.81 -13.29
CA GLN A 362 0.32 -15.77 -13.22
C GLN A 362 0.54 -16.83 -12.14
N GLY A 363 1.80 -17.23 -11.89
CA GLY A 363 2.10 -18.42 -11.10
C GLY A 363 1.78 -19.70 -11.88
N ASN A 364 1.44 -20.77 -11.16
CA ASN A 364 1.06 -22.07 -11.73
C ASN A 364 2.10 -22.64 -12.71
N ALA A 365 3.38 -22.52 -12.35
CA ALA A 365 4.52 -22.93 -13.15
C ALA A 365 4.58 -22.28 -14.54
N THR A 366 4.09 -21.07 -14.69
CA THR A 366 4.19 -20.28 -15.92
C THR A 366 5.08 -19.05 -15.76
N SER A 367 5.52 -18.49 -16.90
CA SER A 367 6.24 -17.22 -16.98
C SER A 367 5.34 -16.04 -17.35
N ASN A 368 4.03 -16.24 -17.44
CA ASN A 368 3.11 -15.21 -17.93
C ASN A 368 3.01 -14.05 -16.95
N LEU A 369 3.14 -12.83 -17.48
CA LEU A 369 2.88 -11.58 -16.78
C LEU A 369 1.64 -10.93 -17.37
N HIS A 370 0.71 -10.55 -16.51
CA HIS A 370 -0.51 -9.84 -16.86
C HIS A 370 -0.53 -8.46 -16.23
N ARG A 371 -1.17 -7.51 -16.91
CA ARG A 371 -1.36 -6.13 -16.45
C ARG A 371 -2.83 -5.76 -16.51
N TYR A 372 -3.36 -5.28 -15.40
CA TYR A 372 -4.69 -4.68 -15.32
C TYR A 372 -4.59 -3.17 -15.38
N ASP A 373 -5.31 -2.56 -16.31
CA ASP A 373 -5.49 -1.12 -16.41
C ASP A 373 -6.69 -0.70 -15.55
N ILE A 374 -6.41 0.00 -14.46
CA ILE A 374 -7.43 0.46 -13.51
C ILE A 374 -8.41 1.43 -14.17
N ALA A 375 -7.92 2.34 -15.02
CA ALA A 375 -8.74 3.31 -15.72
C ALA A 375 -9.55 2.69 -16.85
N GLY A 376 -8.91 1.84 -17.66
CA GLY A 376 -9.54 1.17 -18.78
C GLY A 376 -10.38 -0.05 -18.39
N ASN A 377 -10.31 -0.49 -17.14
CA ASN A 377 -10.95 -1.73 -16.69
C ASN A 377 -10.69 -2.91 -17.64
N THR A 378 -9.42 -3.18 -17.93
CA THR A 378 -9.05 -4.19 -18.94
C THR A 378 -7.74 -4.89 -18.58
N TRP A 379 -7.63 -6.17 -18.92
CA TRP A 379 -6.41 -6.95 -18.78
C TRP A 379 -5.64 -7.02 -20.11
N ALA A 380 -4.32 -7.07 -19.99
CA ALA A 380 -3.41 -7.38 -21.10
C ALA A 380 -2.33 -8.34 -20.63
N THR A 381 -1.85 -9.19 -21.54
CA THR A 381 -0.62 -9.97 -21.33
C THR A 381 0.58 -9.12 -21.75
N ILE A 382 1.60 -9.12 -20.92
CA ILE A 382 2.82 -8.33 -21.12
C ILE A 382 3.95 -9.24 -21.54
N THR A 383 4.61 -8.89 -22.63
CA THR A 383 5.84 -9.54 -23.06
C THR A 383 7.04 -8.94 -22.33
N TYR A 384 7.94 -9.77 -21.84
CA TYR A 384 9.17 -9.34 -21.19
C TYR A 384 10.33 -10.29 -21.52
N SER A 385 11.56 -9.89 -21.26
CA SER A 385 12.75 -10.65 -21.60
C SER A 385 13.69 -10.78 -20.38
N PRO A 386 14.34 -11.93 -20.19
CA PRO A 386 13.92 -13.24 -20.72
C PRO A 386 12.70 -13.79 -19.98
N SER A 387 11.80 -14.43 -20.69
CA SER A 387 10.58 -15.06 -20.12
C SER A 387 10.74 -16.57 -19.86
N VAL A 388 11.94 -16.96 -19.45
CA VAL A 388 12.31 -18.38 -19.28
C VAL A 388 12.07 -18.94 -17.88
N GLU A 389 11.85 -18.05 -16.90
CA GLU A 389 11.62 -18.48 -15.52
C GLU A 389 10.14 -18.67 -15.27
N THR A 390 9.79 -19.80 -14.66
CA THR A 390 8.43 -20.11 -14.25
C THR A 390 8.29 -19.96 -12.73
N PHE A 391 7.12 -19.48 -12.30
CA PHE A 391 6.83 -19.23 -10.88
C PHE A 391 5.74 -20.19 -10.39
N THR A 392 5.95 -20.75 -9.20
CA THR A 392 5.08 -21.76 -8.62
C THR A 392 4.94 -21.57 -7.11
N THR A 393 4.33 -22.54 -6.46
CA THR A 393 4.14 -22.56 -4.99
C THR A 393 5.43 -22.15 -4.27
N GLY A 394 5.31 -21.24 -3.30
CA GLY A 394 6.45 -20.76 -2.52
C GLY A 394 7.18 -19.56 -3.10
N THR A 395 6.89 -19.17 -4.34
CA THR A 395 7.43 -17.91 -4.87
C THR A 395 6.87 -16.73 -4.10
N LYS A 396 7.73 -15.83 -3.68
CA LYS A 396 7.39 -14.62 -2.93
C LYS A 396 7.87 -13.37 -3.66
N TYR A 397 7.19 -12.29 -3.43
CA TYR A 397 7.38 -11.06 -4.17
C TYR A 397 7.39 -9.86 -3.26
N ALA A 398 8.24 -8.91 -3.59
CA ALA A 398 8.32 -7.64 -2.93
C ALA A 398 8.60 -6.52 -3.94
N LEU A 399 7.83 -5.45 -3.89
CA LEU A 399 7.93 -4.35 -4.83
C LEU A 399 8.59 -3.13 -4.21
N GLN A 400 9.59 -2.58 -4.88
CA GLN A 400 10.19 -1.30 -4.52
C GLN A 400 10.72 -0.56 -5.74
N ASN A 401 10.51 0.75 -5.78
CA ASN A 401 11.05 1.66 -6.79
C ASN A 401 10.95 1.13 -8.23
N GLY A 402 9.77 0.63 -8.61
CA GLY A 402 9.56 0.08 -9.95
C GLY A 402 10.27 -1.26 -10.22
N THR A 403 10.86 -1.88 -9.21
CA THR A 403 11.49 -3.20 -9.30
C THR A 403 10.77 -4.19 -8.40
N LEU A 404 10.40 -5.33 -8.96
CA LEU A 404 9.81 -6.45 -8.23
C LEU A 404 10.89 -7.48 -7.91
N TYR A 405 11.22 -7.58 -6.63
CA TYR A 405 12.12 -8.62 -6.13
C TYR A 405 11.37 -9.92 -5.97
N ILE A 406 11.93 -11.00 -6.49
CA ILE A 406 11.28 -12.31 -6.58
C ILE A 406 12.17 -13.35 -5.95
N GLN A 407 11.71 -13.95 -4.87
CA GLN A 407 12.30 -15.18 -4.36
C GLN A 407 11.59 -16.34 -5.03
N LYS A 408 12.32 -17.07 -5.89
CA LYS A 408 11.74 -18.18 -6.61
C LYS A 408 11.74 -19.44 -5.76
N ASP A 409 10.54 -19.89 -5.39
CA ASP A 409 10.26 -21.15 -4.70
C ASP A 409 11.31 -21.55 -3.63
N ALA A 410 11.47 -22.84 -3.35
CA ALA A 410 12.44 -23.36 -2.39
C ALA A 410 13.90 -23.42 -2.92
N THR A 411 14.19 -22.89 -4.11
CA THR A 411 15.52 -23.00 -4.72
C THR A 411 16.55 -22.02 -4.17
N GLY A 412 16.11 -21.00 -3.40
CA GLY A 412 16.98 -19.92 -2.93
C GLY A 412 17.46 -18.98 -4.03
N ARG A 413 16.93 -19.11 -5.26
CA ARG A 413 17.24 -18.21 -6.38
C ARG A 413 16.44 -16.94 -6.29
N TRP A 414 17.09 -15.84 -6.57
CA TRP A 414 16.49 -14.51 -6.55
C TRP A 414 16.56 -13.88 -7.92
N PHE A 415 15.46 -13.22 -8.26
CA PHE A 415 15.32 -12.44 -9.48
C PHE A 415 14.85 -11.03 -9.12
N ALA A 416 15.10 -10.11 -10.04
CA ALA A 416 14.48 -8.81 -10.04
C ALA A 416 13.81 -8.57 -11.39
N TYR A 417 12.59 -8.07 -11.36
CA TYR A 417 11.87 -7.64 -12.56
C TYR A 417 11.76 -6.12 -12.56
N ASP A 418 12.32 -5.50 -13.58
CA ASP A 418 12.27 -4.07 -13.83
C ASP A 418 11.05 -3.76 -14.70
N PHE A 419 10.06 -3.08 -14.14
CA PHE A 419 8.83 -2.75 -14.87
C PHE A 419 9.06 -1.78 -16.01
N ALA A 420 10.04 -0.93 -15.89
CA ALA A 420 10.35 0.09 -16.85
C ALA A 420 10.98 -0.51 -18.11
N ARG A 421 11.95 -1.39 -17.91
CA ARG A 421 12.64 -2.07 -19.00
C ARG A 421 11.91 -3.30 -19.50
N SER A 422 10.90 -3.79 -18.75
CA SER A 422 10.27 -5.08 -18.99
C SER A 422 11.28 -6.23 -19.03
N GLU A 423 12.23 -6.21 -18.10
CA GLU A 423 13.32 -7.18 -18.01
C GLU A 423 13.28 -7.94 -16.69
N LEU A 424 13.52 -9.26 -16.80
CA LEU A 424 13.75 -10.14 -15.66
C LEU A 424 15.22 -10.52 -15.63
N PHE A 425 15.90 -10.28 -14.53
CA PHE A 425 17.33 -10.62 -14.40
C PHE A 425 17.60 -11.34 -13.08
N PRO A 426 18.61 -12.23 -13.04
CA PRO A 426 19.06 -12.85 -11.81
C PRO A 426 19.59 -11.78 -10.86
N TRP A 427 19.06 -11.76 -9.63
CA TRP A 427 19.50 -10.78 -8.63
C TRP A 427 20.51 -11.38 -7.63
N GLY A 428 20.48 -12.72 -7.48
CA GLY A 428 21.42 -13.42 -6.64
C GLY A 428 20.94 -14.81 -6.22
N THR A 429 21.73 -15.44 -5.41
CA THR A 429 21.38 -16.72 -4.75
C THR A 429 21.52 -16.51 -3.26
N MET A 430 20.54 -16.94 -2.50
CA MET A 430 20.62 -16.90 -1.06
C MET A 430 21.64 -17.96 -0.59
N LEU A 431 22.67 -17.51 0.09
CA LEU A 431 23.72 -18.41 0.65
C LEU A 431 23.24 -19.19 1.88
N TYR A 432 22.06 -18.89 2.38
CA TYR A 432 21.49 -19.60 3.52
C TYR A 432 20.64 -20.78 3.02
N PRO A 433 20.90 -22.01 3.46
CA PRO A 433 20.08 -23.13 3.10
C PRO A 433 18.67 -22.90 3.65
N GLN A 434 17.74 -22.59 2.81
CA GLN A 434 16.35 -22.78 3.16
C GLN A 434 16.19 -24.28 3.43
N GLY A 435 15.81 -24.62 4.66
CA GLY A 435 15.51 -26.00 4.99
C GLY A 435 14.59 -26.57 3.91
N ALA A 436 14.89 -27.75 3.45
CA ALA A 436 14.22 -28.43 2.32
C ALA A 436 12.72 -28.74 2.58
N ALA A 437 12.13 -28.10 3.58
CA ALA A 437 10.78 -28.39 4.03
C ALA A 437 9.80 -27.35 3.46
N THR A 438 8.91 -27.83 2.65
CA THR A 438 7.63 -27.26 2.29
C THR A 438 7.64 -25.81 1.79
N VAL A 439 7.71 -25.74 0.55
CA VAL A 439 7.32 -24.71 -0.38
C VAL A 439 6.07 -24.00 0.11
N GLY A 440 6.13 -22.75 0.49
CA GLY A 440 4.94 -21.96 0.70
C GLY A 440 4.94 -21.01 1.89
N ASP A 441 5.79 -21.21 2.86
CA ASP A 441 5.64 -20.60 4.16
C ASP A 441 6.70 -19.55 4.52
N THR A 442 7.50 -19.10 3.55
CA THR A 442 8.39 -17.95 3.75
C THR A 442 7.56 -16.67 3.63
N ALA A 443 7.44 -15.93 4.69
CA ALA A 443 6.85 -14.62 4.63
C ALA A 443 7.89 -13.64 4.05
N PHE A 444 7.52 -12.97 2.99
CA PHE A 444 8.36 -12.01 2.30
C PHE A 444 7.52 -10.78 2.01
N ASP A 445 7.84 -9.71 2.61
CA ASP A 445 7.39 -8.38 2.26
C ASP A 445 8.50 -7.40 2.61
N VAL A 446 8.41 -6.26 2.16
CA VAL A 446 9.48 -5.32 2.00
C VAL A 446 9.00 -4.07 2.66
N ILE A 447 9.71 -3.24 3.13
CA ILE A 447 10.83 -2.42 2.82
C ILE A 447 10.91 -1.41 3.93
N TYR A 448 12.00 -1.34 4.51
CA TYR A 448 12.38 -0.23 5.36
C TYR A 448 13.33 0.66 4.56
N ARG A 449 12.98 1.93 4.45
CA ARG A 449 13.89 2.96 4.01
C ARG A 449 14.52 3.58 5.25
N ASP A 450 15.80 3.42 5.43
CA ASP A 450 16.52 4.17 6.44
C ASP A 450 16.58 5.62 6.02
N GLY A 451 15.74 6.44 6.64
CA GLY A 451 15.64 7.88 6.33
C GLY A 451 16.92 8.68 6.59
N ALA A 452 17.87 8.12 7.35
CA ALA A 452 19.16 8.76 7.58
C ALA A 452 20.15 8.50 6.46
N THR A 453 20.05 7.34 5.77
CA THR A 453 21.03 6.90 4.77
C THR A 453 20.44 6.65 3.39
N ASP A 454 19.12 6.77 3.26
CA ASP A 454 18.35 6.45 2.04
C ASP A 454 18.52 5.01 1.54
N ILE A 455 18.84 4.10 2.46
CA ILE A 455 19.07 2.70 2.17
C ILE A 455 17.75 1.93 2.29
N LEU A 456 17.50 1.05 1.33
CA LEU A 456 16.35 0.18 1.26
C LEU A 456 16.70 -1.24 1.70
N TYR A 457 15.81 -1.87 2.45
CA TYR A 457 15.95 -3.25 2.88
C TYR A 457 14.77 -4.11 2.48
N VAL A 458 15.05 -5.32 2.04
CA VAL A 458 14.09 -6.41 1.88
C VAL A 458 14.14 -7.28 3.10
N TYR A 459 12.99 -7.62 3.66
CA TYR A 459 12.87 -8.50 4.82
C TYR A 459 12.26 -9.84 4.45
N MET A 460 12.72 -10.89 5.10
CA MET A 460 12.22 -12.24 4.92
C MET A 460 12.22 -13.02 6.23
N ILE A 461 11.14 -13.74 6.51
CA ILE A 461 11.11 -14.76 7.55
C ILE A 461 11.28 -16.12 6.90
N LEU A 462 12.26 -16.88 7.37
CA LEU A 462 12.52 -18.23 6.83
C LEU A 462 11.42 -19.20 7.22
N ASN A 463 11.12 -20.11 6.31
CA ASN A 463 10.13 -21.15 6.52
C ASN A 463 10.44 -22.03 7.72
N SER A 464 9.40 -22.40 8.47
CA SER A 464 9.48 -23.27 9.66
C SER A 464 10.49 -22.80 10.71
N SER A 465 10.83 -21.51 10.71
CA SER A 465 11.75 -20.92 11.67
C SER A 465 11.24 -19.54 12.13
N ASN A 466 11.87 -19.00 13.14
CA ASN A 466 11.65 -17.63 13.59
C ASN A 466 12.74 -16.65 13.11
N VAL A 467 13.58 -17.09 12.19
CA VAL A 467 14.70 -16.27 11.70
C VAL A 467 14.16 -15.18 10.77
N LEU A 468 14.30 -13.94 11.18
CA LEU A 468 14.09 -12.76 10.36
C LEU A 468 15.42 -12.33 9.77
N LEU A 469 15.43 -12.18 8.47
CA LEU A 469 16.58 -11.68 7.70
C LEU A 469 16.21 -10.39 6.98
N ARG A 470 17.21 -9.54 6.80
CA ARG A 470 17.11 -8.41 5.88
C ARG A 470 18.29 -8.38 4.93
N GLN A 471 18.08 -7.82 3.76
CA GLN A 471 19.13 -7.55 2.78
C GLN A 471 18.95 -6.14 2.25
N MET A 472 20.07 -5.44 2.14
CA MET A 472 20.10 -4.12 1.51
C MET A 472 19.81 -4.25 0.02
N VAL A 473 18.97 -3.37 -0.47
CA VAL A 473 18.62 -3.20 -1.88
C VAL A 473 19.20 -1.89 -2.35
N ILE A 474 19.92 -1.90 -3.47
CA ILE A 474 20.56 -0.72 -4.06
C ILE A 474 19.83 -0.37 -5.33
#